data_60f57a86d574f152be2c9c684f4ca3b8
#
_entry.id   60f57a86d574f152be2c9c684f4ca3b8
#
_cell.length_a   1.000
_cell.length_b   1.000
_cell.length_c   1.000
_cell.angle_alpha   90.00
_cell.angle_beta   90.00
_cell.angle_gamma   90.00
#
_symmetry.space_group_name_H-M   'P 1'
#
loop_
_entity.id
_entity.type
_entity.pdbx_description
1 polymer ?
#
loop_
_entity_poly.entity_id
_entity_poly.type
_entity_poly.pdbx_seq_one_letter_code
_entity_poly.pdbx_strand_id
1 'polypeptide(L)'
;MCKLVPFDGDTRVADIKLPHIHNIVRQASRTKNINRVMLFGSAIEDRCTDRSDIDIAVFGDIPKMKYLRSKEYKQFQDGIFRFDLDQDYDILYFSDSARQCDVILNDIANGAEIYRRA
;
A
#
# COMPACT_ATOMS: atom_id res chain seq x y z
N MET A 1 9.57 19.68 -2.98
CA MET A 1 9.33 18.48 -3.79
C MET A 1 10.25 17.36 -3.36
N CYS A 2 9.87 16.13 -3.61
CA CYS A 2 10.64 14.97 -3.20
C CYS A 2 11.58 14.47 -4.30
N LYS A 3 12.40 13.51 -3.96
CA LYS A 3 13.21 12.76 -4.92
C LYS A 3 12.72 11.32 -4.93
N LEU A 4 12.78 10.68 -6.10
CA LEU A 4 12.51 9.25 -6.20
C LEU A 4 13.79 8.49 -5.88
N VAL A 5 13.70 7.57 -4.94
CA VAL A 5 14.84 6.77 -4.49
C VAL A 5 14.53 5.28 -4.68
N PRO A 6 15.55 4.44 -4.88
CA PRO A 6 15.33 3.00 -4.99
C PRO A 6 14.74 2.43 -3.72
N PHE A 7 13.74 1.55 -3.87
CA PHE A 7 13.15 0.82 -2.75
C PHE A 7 13.51 -0.66 -2.83
N ASP A 8 13.25 -1.28 -3.99
CA ASP A 8 13.55 -2.70 -4.21
C ASP A 8 13.73 -2.91 -5.71
N GLY A 9 14.89 -3.37 -6.13
CA GLY A 9 15.20 -3.58 -7.53
C GLY A 9 15.00 -2.30 -8.34
N ASP A 10 14.13 -2.34 -9.35
CA ASP A 10 13.83 -1.20 -10.21
C ASP A 10 12.73 -0.29 -9.64
N THR A 11 12.17 -0.66 -8.49
CA THR A 11 11.10 0.11 -7.86
C THR A 11 11.65 1.40 -7.25
N ARG A 12 11.00 2.53 -7.56
CA ARG A 12 11.37 3.83 -7.02
C ARG A 12 10.20 4.47 -6.33
N VAL A 13 10.46 5.09 -5.19
CA VAL A 13 9.43 5.72 -4.35
C VAL A 13 9.89 7.09 -3.89
N ALA A 14 8.95 7.93 -3.48
CA ALA A 14 9.26 9.26 -2.95
C ALA A 14 10.03 9.12 -1.63
N ASP A 15 11.19 9.76 -1.55
CA ASP A 15 12.08 9.68 -0.38
C ASP A 15 11.41 10.12 0.91
N ILE A 16 10.57 11.17 0.84
CA ILE A 16 9.88 11.71 2.01
C ILE A 16 8.82 10.76 2.57
N LYS A 17 8.39 9.75 1.78
CA LYS A 17 7.41 8.75 2.24
C LYS A 17 8.07 7.43 2.65
N LEU A 18 9.39 7.33 2.55
CA LEU A 18 10.10 6.08 2.78
C LEU A 18 9.85 5.46 4.16
N PRO A 19 9.87 6.21 5.27
CA PRO A 19 9.57 5.61 6.58
C PRO A 19 8.17 5.03 6.65
N HIS A 20 7.19 5.69 6.04
CA HIS A 20 5.80 5.23 6.00
C HIS A 20 5.68 3.94 5.16
N ILE A 21 6.40 3.90 4.03
CA ILE A 21 6.40 2.73 3.15
C ILE A 21 7.02 1.53 3.86
N HIS A 22 8.12 1.71 4.55
CA HIS A 22 8.74 0.65 5.35
C HIS A 22 7.78 0.13 6.43
N ASN A 23 7.03 1.03 7.06
CA ASN A 23 6.04 0.62 8.05
C ASN A 23 4.91 -0.19 7.42
N ILE A 24 4.43 0.21 6.24
CA ILE A 24 3.39 -0.53 5.52
C ILE A 24 3.86 -1.95 5.24
N VAL A 25 5.09 -2.13 4.76
CA VAL A 25 5.66 -3.45 4.49
C VAL A 25 5.73 -4.28 5.77
N ARG A 26 6.16 -3.67 6.87
CA ARG A 26 6.24 -4.36 8.16
C ARG A 26 4.87 -4.84 8.61
N GLN A 27 3.85 -3.98 8.53
CA GLN A 27 2.50 -4.33 8.94
C GLN A 27 1.91 -5.42 8.03
N ALA A 28 2.15 -5.33 6.72
CA ALA A 28 1.70 -6.35 5.77
C ALA A 28 2.33 -7.71 6.07
N SER A 29 3.61 -7.73 6.39
CA SER A 29 4.32 -8.98 6.70
C SER A 29 3.79 -9.68 7.95
N ARG A 30 3.17 -8.92 8.84
CA ARG A 30 2.56 -9.44 10.07
C ARG A 30 1.10 -9.83 9.91
N THR A 31 0.52 -9.58 8.74
CA THR A 31 -0.91 -9.80 8.49
C THR A 31 -1.07 -10.98 7.54
N LYS A 32 -1.52 -12.11 8.07
CA LYS A 32 -1.47 -13.37 7.34
C LYS A 32 -2.32 -13.44 6.09
N ASN A 33 -3.34 -12.61 5.96
CA ASN A 33 -4.23 -12.63 4.80
C ASN A 33 -3.79 -11.68 3.68
N ILE A 34 -2.71 -10.94 3.88
CA ILE A 34 -2.20 -10.01 2.88
C ILE A 34 -1.06 -10.66 2.11
N ASN A 35 -1.20 -10.74 0.80
CA ASN A 35 -0.24 -11.41 -0.08
C ASN A 35 0.61 -10.42 -0.87
N ARG A 36 0.08 -9.24 -1.17
CA ARG A 36 0.76 -8.26 -2.00
C ARG A 36 0.27 -6.87 -1.68
N VAL A 37 1.17 -5.89 -1.74
CA VAL A 37 0.82 -4.47 -1.61
C VAL A 37 1.47 -3.70 -2.75
N MET A 38 0.66 -2.91 -3.45
CA MET A 38 1.11 -2.01 -4.51
C MET A 38 0.99 -0.58 -4.05
N LEU A 39 2.03 0.21 -4.30
CA LEU A 39 2.04 1.65 -4.05
C LEU A 39 1.79 2.37 -5.36
N PHE A 40 0.89 3.35 -5.37
CA PHE A 40 0.59 4.10 -6.58
C PHE A 40 0.33 5.57 -6.24
N GLY A 41 -0.04 6.37 -7.24
CA GLY A 41 -0.31 7.78 -7.04
C GLY A 41 0.95 8.60 -6.81
N SER A 42 0.84 9.68 -6.03
CA SER A 42 1.93 10.63 -5.87
C SER A 42 3.16 10.08 -5.15
N ALA A 43 3.01 9.03 -4.36
CA ALA A 43 4.12 8.44 -3.61
C ALA A 43 5.18 7.78 -4.52
N ILE A 44 4.86 7.56 -5.79
CA ILE A 44 5.81 7.05 -6.79
C ILE A 44 6.16 8.13 -7.82
N GLU A 45 5.85 9.39 -7.53
CA GLU A 45 6.09 10.51 -8.42
C GLU A 45 6.94 11.56 -7.71
N ASP A 46 7.74 12.31 -8.49
CA ASP A 46 8.60 13.35 -7.97
C ASP A 46 7.85 14.61 -7.49
N ARG A 47 6.56 14.71 -7.83
CA ARG A 47 5.69 15.80 -7.37
C ARG A 47 5.13 15.58 -5.96
N CYS A 48 5.48 14.50 -5.31
CA CYS A 48 5.02 14.17 -3.97
C CYS A 48 5.50 15.22 -2.96
N THR A 49 4.64 15.60 -2.03
CA THR A 49 4.97 16.49 -0.93
C THR A 49 4.66 15.80 0.40
N ASP A 50 5.09 16.40 1.51
CA ASP A 50 4.79 15.88 2.84
C ASP A 50 3.29 15.85 3.14
N ARG A 51 2.49 16.65 2.41
CA ARG A 51 1.02 16.64 2.54
C ARG A 51 0.32 15.68 1.60
N SER A 52 1.05 15.07 0.67
CA SER A 52 0.44 14.13 -0.27
C SER A 52 -0.01 12.86 0.45
N ASP A 53 -1.18 12.35 0.04
CA ASP A 53 -1.68 11.07 0.54
C ASP A 53 -0.80 9.93 0.02
N ILE A 54 -0.82 8.83 0.75
CA ILE A 54 -0.19 7.58 0.29
C ILE A 54 -1.30 6.65 -0.17
N ASP A 55 -1.26 6.27 -1.44
CA ASP A 55 -2.26 5.40 -2.05
C ASP A 55 -1.70 4.00 -2.17
N ILE A 56 -2.35 3.02 -1.55
CA ILE A 56 -1.94 1.62 -1.64
C ILE A 56 -3.11 0.72 -2.01
N ALA A 57 -2.79 -0.35 -2.73
CA ALA A 57 -3.72 -1.43 -3.02
C ALA A 57 -3.21 -2.69 -2.35
N VAL A 58 -4.05 -3.30 -1.54
CA VAL A 58 -3.73 -4.50 -0.77
C VAL A 58 -4.46 -5.67 -1.38
N PHE A 59 -3.74 -6.76 -1.64
CA PHE A 59 -4.30 -7.98 -2.23
C PHE A 59 -4.21 -9.11 -1.21
N GLY A 60 -5.30 -9.82 -1.02
CA GLY A 60 -5.36 -10.87 -0.01
C GLY A 60 -6.16 -12.10 -0.42
N ASP A 61 -6.13 -13.12 0.45
CA ASP A 61 -6.69 -14.45 0.20
C ASP A 61 -8.20 -14.53 0.33
N ILE A 62 -8.80 -13.60 1.07
CA ILE A 62 -10.20 -13.73 1.47
C ILE A 62 -11.05 -12.65 0.81
N PRO A 63 -12.37 -12.90 0.67
CA PRO A 63 -13.27 -11.89 0.11
C PRO A 63 -13.24 -10.58 0.91
N LYS A 64 -13.47 -9.48 0.22
CA LYS A 64 -13.40 -8.14 0.82
C LYS A 64 -14.26 -8.00 2.07
N MET A 65 -15.50 -8.46 2.03
CA MET A 65 -16.39 -8.33 3.18
C MET A 65 -15.87 -9.10 4.40
N LYS A 66 -15.29 -10.28 4.16
CA LYS A 66 -14.71 -11.08 5.24
C LYS A 66 -13.46 -10.39 5.79
N TYR A 67 -12.64 -9.83 4.92
CA TYR A 67 -11.44 -9.08 5.33
C TYR A 67 -11.81 -7.90 6.22
N LEU A 68 -12.80 -7.10 5.82
CA LEU A 68 -13.20 -5.91 6.57
C LEU A 68 -13.75 -6.22 7.97
N ARG A 69 -14.18 -7.46 8.21
CA ARG A 69 -14.66 -7.92 9.52
C ARG A 69 -13.58 -8.62 10.34
N SER A 70 -12.39 -8.78 9.79
CA SER A 70 -11.34 -9.58 10.42
C SER A 70 -10.51 -8.77 11.42
N LYS A 71 -9.85 -9.49 12.34
CA LYS A 71 -8.86 -8.89 13.24
C LYS A 71 -7.66 -8.38 12.45
N GLU A 72 -7.30 -9.08 11.39
CA GLU A 72 -6.18 -8.75 10.53
C GLU A 72 -6.36 -7.37 9.90
N TYR A 73 -7.57 -7.04 9.45
CA TYR A 73 -7.89 -5.72 8.93
C TYR A 73 -7.63 -4.63 9.97
N LYS A 74 -8.15 -4.82 11.18
CA LYS A 74 -7.99 -3.83 12.25
C LYS A 74 -6.53 -3.65 12.63
N GLN A 75 -5.79 -4.73 12.78
CA GLN A 75 -4.38 -4.68 13.13
C GLN A 75 -3.55 -3.96 12.07
N PHE A 76 -3.81 -4.27 10.80
CA PHE A 76 -3.11 -3.65 9.69
C PHE A 76 -3.39 -2.15 9.63
N GLN A 77 -4.65 -1.77 9.69
CA GLN A 77 -5.06 -0.36 9.66
C GLN A 77 -4.48 0.41 10.85
N ASP A 78 -4.60 -0.15 12.05
CA ASP A 78 -4.08 0.50 13.25
C ASP A 78 -2.56 0.68 13.16
N GLY A 79 -1.83 -0.33 12.69
CA GLY A 79 -0.39 -0.24 12.56
C GLY A 79 0.06 0.83 11.58
N ILE A 80 -0.72 1.02 10.51
CA ILE A 80 -0.42 2.06 9.52
C ILE A 80 -0.73 3.44 10.07
N PHE A 81 -1.93 3.65 10.60
CA PHE A 81 -2.38 4.99 11.00
C PHE A 81 -1.69 5.49 12.26
N ARG A 82 -1.33 4.61 13.18
CA ARG A 82 -0.65 5.00 14.42
C ARG A 82 0.81 5.38 14.21
N PHE A 83 1.41 4.97 13.12
CA PHE A 83 2.80 5.30 12.83
C PHE A 83 3.00 6.81 12.69
N ASP A 84 2.05 7.48 12.03
CA ASP A 84 2.09 8.94 11.86
C ASP A 84 0.66 9.42 11.67
N LEU A 85 0.10 10.08 12.69
CA LEU A 85 -1.29 10.53 12.67
C LEU A 85 -1.53 11.67 11.68
N ASP A 86 -0.48 12.33 11.24
CA ASP A 86 -0.60 13.45 10.28
C ASP A 86 -0.54 12.98 8.82
N GLN A 87 -0.22 11.71 8.58
CA GLN A 87 -0.18 11.17 7.23
C GLN A 87 -1.53 10.56 6.86
N ASP A 88 -2.08 11.00 5.73
CA ASP A 88 -3.32 10.44 5.19
C ASP A 88 -3.02 9.31 4.21
N TYR A 89 -3.90 8.32 4.20
CA TYR A 89 -3.77 7.14 3.35
C TYR A 89 -5.07 6.87 2.63
N ASP A 90 -4.96 6.38 1.41
CA ASP A 90 -6.08 5.79 0.67
C ASP A 90 -5.74 4.31 0.46
N ILE A 91 -6.46 3.43 1.17
CA ILE A 91 -6.15 2.00 1.20
C ILE A 91 -7.29 1.23 0.56
N LEU A 92 -6.99 0.60 -0.58
CA LEU A 92 -7.94 -0.26 -1.28
C LEU A 92 -7.59 -1.72 -1.01
N TYR A 93 -8.60 -2.57 -0.91
CA TYR A 93 -8.40 -4.00 -0.75
C TYR A 93 -9.07 -4.76 -1.89
N PHE A 94 -8.35 -5.73 -2.44
CA PHE A 94 -8.83 -6.62 -3.48
C PHE A 94 -8.57 -8.07 -3.08
N SER A 95 -9.58 -8.92 -3.27
CA SER A 95 -9.39 -10.36 -3.14
C SER A 95 -8.65 -10.85 -4.39
N ASP A 96 -7.70 -11.76 -4.22
CA ASP A 96 -6.94 -12.33 -5.33
C ASP A 96 -7.83 -13.02 -6.37
N SER A 97 -8.98 -13.55 -5.94
CA SER A 97 -9.91 -14.27 -6.81
C SER A 97 -11.01 -13.40 -7.39
N ALA A 98 -11.14 -12.15 -6.96
CA ALA A 98 -12.21 -11.28 -7.41
C ALA A 98 -11.86 -10.60 -8.74
N ARG A 99 -12.87 -10.39 -9.58
CA ARG A 99 -12.72 -9.57 -10.78
C ARG A 99 -12.72 -8.11 -10.38
N GLN A 100 -11.85 -7.33 -10.99
CA GLN A 100 -11.66 -5.93 -10.66
C GLN A 100 -12.05 -5.04 -11.83
N CYS A 101 -12.30 -3.76 -11.53
CA CYS A 101 -12.51 -2.75 -12.56
C CYS A 101 -11.18 -2.50 -13.30
N ASP A 102 -11.22 -2.59 -14.64
CA ASP A 102 -10.00 -2.48 -15.45
C ASP A 102 -9.30 -1.13 -15.30
N VAL A 103 -10.06 -0.05 -15.12
CA VAL A 103 -9.47 1.29 -14.98
C VAL A 103 -8.63 1.39 -13.71
N ILE A 104 -9.16 0.89 -12.59
CA ILE A 104 -8.45 0.90 -11.30
C ILE A 104 -7.24 -0.03 -11.38
N LEU A 105 -7.40 -1.20 -12.01
CA LEU A 105 -6.28 -2.15 -12.14
C LEU A 105 -5.15 -1.60 -13.00
N ASN A 106 -5.46 -0.82 -14.02
CA ASN A 106 -4.43 -0.20 -14.84
C ASN A 106 -3.61 0.80 -14.04
N ASP A 107 -4.26 1.63 -13.21
CA ASP A 107 -3.55 2.57 -12.34
C ASP A 107 -2.66 1.83 -11.35
N ILE A 108 -3.17 0.74 -10.77
CA ILE A 108 -2.42 -0.08 -9.80
C ILE A 108 -1.27 -0.81 -10.50
N ALA A 109 -1.49 -1.32 -11.71
CA ALA A 109 -0.46 -2.04 -12.46
C ALA A 109 0.73 -1.16 -12.81
N ASN A 110 0.52 0.16 -12.95
CA ASN A 110 1.58 1.12 -13.18
C ASN A 110 2.27 1.57 -11.89
N GLY A 111 1.84 1.05 -10.75
CA GLY A 111 2.40 1.37 -9.45
C GLY A 111 3.65 0.55 -9.13
N ALA A 112 4.10 0.67 -7.91
CA ALA A 112 5.29 -0.01 -7.40
C ALA A 112 4.87 -1.11 -6.42
N GLU A 113 5.31 -2.35 -6.69
CA GLU A 113 5.09 -3.44 -5.74
C GLU A 113 6.07 -3.29 -4.57
N ILE A 114 5.54 -3.03 -3.38
CA ILE A 114 6.37 -2.82 -2.19
C ILE A 114 6.40 -4.04 -1.27
N TYR A 115 5.47 -4.98 -1.44
CA TYR A 115 5.42 -6.20 -0.64
C TYR A 115 4.81 -7.33 -1.43
N ARG A 116 5.42 -8.51 -1.31
CA ARG A 116 4.88 -9.76 -1.86
C ARG A 116 5.24 -10.89 -0.91
N ARG A 117 4.24 -11.66 -0.53
CA ARG A 117 4.46 -12.84 0.32
C ARG A 117 5.11 -13.95 -0.50
N ALA A 118 6.14 -14.51 0.05
CA ALA A 118 6.84 -15.63 -0.57
C ALA A 118 6.00 -16.92 -0.50
#